data_02d30f567187c317e3ba4d4b85854cba
#
_entry.id   02d30f567187c317e3ba4d4b85854cba
#
_cell.length_a   1.000
_cell.length_b   1.000
_cell.length_c   1.000
_cell.angle_alpha   90.00
_cell.angle_beta   90.00
_cell.angle_gamma   90.00
#
_symmetry.space_group_name_H-M   'P 1'
#
loop_
_entity.id
_entity.type
_entity.pdbx_description
1 polymer ?
#
loop_
_entity_poly.entity_id
_entity_poly.type
_entity_poly.pdbx_seq_one_letter_code
_entity_poly.pdbx_strand_id
1 'polypeptide(L)'
;MALPVILDCDPGHDDAIALILALASPELKVLAVTTSAGNQTPDKTLNNALRILTLLGRHDIPVAAGAPKPLARELIIADNVHGESGLDGPKLPDPAFAPQAMTALELMARCLRESPEPVTLVPTGPLTNIALLLAAHPELKSKIARIVLMGGAAGSGNWTPAAEFNIYVDPEAADMVFNSGIPITMCGLDVTHEAQVMDEDIERVRAITNPVAQCVASLLDFFMIYHRDPKWGFAGAPLHDPCTIAWLLAPELFHGVECRVDIETQGAHTSGMTVVDRYCLTGKPANALVLLGLDRPGFIDLLVTRLHAFD
;
A
#
# COMPACT_ATOMS: atom_id res chain seq x y z
N MET A 1 -22.06 8.92 1.03
CA MET A 1 -20.95 9.92 1.05
C MET A 1 -19.68 9.17 0.72
N ALA A 2 -18.71 9.82 0.05
CA ALA A 2 -17.44 9.19 -0.26
C ALA A 2 -16.61 8.98 1.01
N LEU A 3 -15.98 7.81 1.15
CA LEU A 3 -15.15 7.44 2.29
C LEU A 3 -13.88 8.30 2.34
N PRO A 4 -13.62 9.08 3.41
CA PRO A 4 -12.39 9.85 3.52
C PRO A 4 -11.20 8.92 3.80
N VAL A 5 -10.16 9.04 2.95
CA VAL A 5 -8.94 8.23 3.05
C VAL A 5 -7.68 9.10 3.00
N ILE A 6 -6.63 8.66 3.70
CA ILE A 6 -5.27 9.15 3.52
C ILE A 6 -4.44 7.97 3.05
N LEU A 7 -3.72 8.14 1.93
CA LEU A 7 -2.82 7.13 1.38
C LEU A 7 -1.39 7.43 1.86
N ASP A 8 -0.76 6.47 2.51
CA ASP A 8 0.64 6.54 2.96
C ASP A 8 1.44 5.46 2.22
N CYS A 9 2.18 5.87 1.20
CA CYS A 9 2.75 4.97 0.19
C CYS A 9 4.24 5.21 -0.02
N ASP A 10 4.94 4.24 -0.60
CA ASP A 10 6.35 4.36 -1.02
C ASP A 10 6.50 4.12 -2.52
N PRO A 11 5.91 4.99 -3.39
CA PRO A 11 5.52 4.69 -4.75
C PRO A 11 6.56 3.93 -5.56
N GLY A 12 6.31 2.63 -5.64
CA GLY A 12 6.74 1.68 -6.63
C GLY A 12 5.62 1.43 -7.64
N HIS A 13 5.73 0.37 -8.44
CA HIS A 13 4.83 0.08 -9.56
C HIS A 13 3.39 -0.16 -9.10
N ASP A 14 3.20 -0.96 -8.08
CA ASP A 14 1.87 -1.32 -7.55
C ASP A 14 1.27 -0.20 -6.68
N ASP A 15 2.08 0.55 -5.89
CA ASP A 15 1.60 1.80 -5.26
C ASP A 15 1.04 2.79 -6.28
N ALA A 16 1.75 2.97 -7.42
CA ALA A 16 1.26 3.85 -8.48
C ALA A 16 -0.11 3.41 -9.00
N ILE A 17 -0.31 2.10 -9.16
CA ILE A 17 -1.59 1.53 -9.59
C ILE A 17 -2.65 1.68 -8.48
N ALA A 18 -2.27 1.52 -7.21
CA ALA A 18 -3.17 1.76 -6.07
C ALA A 18 -3.63 3.23 -6.01
N LEU A 19 -2.71 4.19 -6.18
CA LEU A 19 -3.02 5.62 -6.27
C LEU A 19 -3.99 5.91 -7.43
N ILE A 20 -3.74 5.35 -8.62
CA ILE A 20 -4.59 5.50 -9.80
C ILE A 20 -5.99 4.92 -9.52
N LEU A 21 -6.06 3.71 -8.96
CA LEU A 21 -7.33 3.06 -8.63
C LEU A 21 -8.14 3.86 -7.60
N ALA A 22 -7.49 4.39 -6.56
CA ALA A 22 -8.14 5.22 -5.56
C ALA A 22 -8.73 6.50 -6.17
N LEU A 23 -7.98 7.16 -7.05
CA LEU A 23 -8.37 8.42 -7.66
C LEU A 23 -9.35 8.27 -8.84
N ALA A 24 -9.44 7.08 -9.41
CA ALA A 24 -10.49 6.69 -10.37
C ALA A 24 -11.83 6.37 -9.70
N SER A 25 -11.87 6.28 -8.36
CA SER A 25 -13.01 5.73 -7.62
C SER A 25 -13.74 6.83 -6.84
N PRO A 26 -14.92 7.28 -7.30
CA PRO A 26 -15.69 8.35 -6.65
C PRO A 26 -16.24 7.98 -5.27
N GLU A 27 -16.20 6.71 -4.91
CA GLU A 27 -16.54 6.21 -3.57
C GLU A 27 -15.50 6.61 -2.51
N LEU A 28 -14.29 6.98 -2.93
CA LEU A 28 -13.21 7.40 -2.07
C LEU A 28 -12.97 8.91 -2.19
N LYS A 29 -12.74 9.56 -1.05
CA LYS A 29 -12.29 10.95 -0.99
C LYS A 29 -10.86 10.97 -0.46
N VAL A 30 -9.89 11.04 -1.36
CA VAL A 30 -8.48 11.13 -0.98
C VAL A 30 -8.20 12.52 -0.41
N LEU A 31 -7.91 12.59 0.88
CA LEU A 31 -7.64 13.83 1.63
C LEU A 31 -6.18 14.27 1.50
N ALA A 32 -5.26 13.32 1.43
CA ALA A 32 -3.84 13.55 1.30
C ALA A 32 -3.12 12.27 0.81
N VAL A 33 -1.94 12.47 0.24
CA VAL A 33 -0.95 11.43 -0.01
C VAL A 33 0.29 11.75 0.81
N THR A 34 0.74 10.80 1.61
CA THR A 34 2.01 10.89 2.35
C THR A 34 2.96 9.81 1.83
N THR A 35 4.27 10.05 1.91
CA THR A 35 5.21 9.08 1.38
C THR A 35 6.13 8.53 2.45
N SER A 36 6.43 7.25 2.38
CA SER A 36 7.44 6.57 3.17
C SER A 36 8.62 6.14 2.30
N ALA A 37 9.72 5.77 2.94
CA ALA A 37 10.84 5.08 2.29
C ALA A 37 10.63 3.57 2.41
N GLY A 38 11.00 2.82 1.39
CA GLY A 38 10.86 1.37 1.33
C GLY A 38 11.19 0.87 -0.07
N ASN A 39 10.26 0.93 -1.02
CA ASN A 39 10.50 0.54 -2.42
C ASN A 39 11.66 1.31 -3.03
N GLN A 40 11.85 2.56 -2.62
CA GLN A 40 13.01 3.39 -2.96
C GLN A 40 13.33 4.40 -1.85
N THR A 41 14.36 5.22 -2.07
CA THR A 41 14.76 6.29 -1.15
C THR A 41 13.64 7.33 -1.00
N PRO A 42 13.58 8.08 0.13
CA PRO A 42 12.51 9.03 0.40
C PRO A 42 12.28 10.08 -0.69
N ASP A 43 13.38 10.58 -1.28
CA ASP A 43 13.30 11.59 -2.34
C ASP A 43 12.66 11.03 -3.61
N LYS A 44 12.96 9.76 -3.94
CA LYS A 44 12.41 9.09 -5.13
C LYS A 44 10.94 8.75 -4.93
N THR A 45 10.56 8.21 -3.78
CA THR A 45 9.15 7.89 -3.48
C THR A 45 8.28 9.15 -3.48
N LEU A 46 8.76 10.27 -2.90
CA LEU A 46 8.10 11.56 -2.97
C LEU A 46 7.94 12.07 -4.41
N ASN A 47 9.03 12.04 -5.18
CA ASN A 47 9.01 12.45 -6.58
C ASN A 47 8.03 11.61 -7.40
N ASN A 48 7.99 10.30 -7.16
CA ASN A 48 7.10 9.37 -7.84
C ASN A 48 5.61 9.68 -7.53
N ALA A 49 5.26 9.93 -6.27
CA ALA A 49 3.91 10.35 -5.89
C ALA A 49 3.48 11.62 -6.66
N LEU A 50 4.34 12.63 -6.70
CA LEU A 50 4.08 13.89 -7.41
C LEU A 50 3.92 13.67 -8.93
N ARG A 51 4.72 12.80 -9.54
CA ARG A 51 4.64 12.47 -10.97
C ARG A 51 3.35 11.74 -11.32
N ILE A 52 2.91 10.78 -10.50
CA ILE A 52 1.64 10.08 -10.69
C ILE A 52 0.46 11.06 -10.56
N LEU A 53 0.44 11.88 -9.51
CA LEU A 53 -0.62 12.89 -9.35
C LEU A 53 -0.61 13.93 -10.48
N THR A 54 0.57 14.26 -11.02
CA THR A 54 0.69 15.13 -12.21
C THR A 54 0.09 14.46 -13.44
N LEU A 55 0.37 13.17 -13.68
CA LEU A 55 -0.23 12.40 -14.77
C LEU A 55 -1.76 12.41 -14.69
N LEU A 56 -2.30 12.32 -13.47
CA LEU A 56 -3.75 12.31 -13.21
C LEU A 56 -4.38 13.70 -13.19
N GLY A 57 -3.59 14.78 -13.31
CA GLY A 57 -4.09 16.16 -13.18
C GLY A 57 -4.60 16.51 -11.79
N ARG A 58 -4.21 15.77 -10.75
CA ARG A 58 -4.70 15.90 -9.37
C ARG A 58 -3.75 16.72 -8.49
N HIS A 59 -3.55 17.98 -8.90
CA HIS A 59 -2.73 18.94 -8.17
C HIS A 59 -3.42 19.51 -6.91
N ASP A 60 -4.69 19.21 -6.74
CA ASP A 60 -5.52 19.58 -5.59
C ASP A 60 -5.23 18.73 -4.34
N ILE A 61 -4.62 17.56 -4.50
CA ILE A 61 -4.33 16.67 -3.40
C ILE A 61 -2.98 17.04 -2.76
N PRO A 62 -2.95 17.38 -1.47
CA PRO A 62 -1.71 17.69 -0.79
C PRO A 62 -0.83 16.43 -0.65
N VAL A 63 0.47 16.60 -0.94
CA VAL A 63 1.49 15.56 -0.78
C VAL A 63 2.52 16.01 0.24
N ALA A 64 2.94 15.14 1.16
CA ALA A 64 4.01 15.45 2.10
C ALA A 64 4.98 14.27 2.27
N ALA A 65 6.27 14.61 2.40
CA ALA A 65 7.32 13.65 2.69
C ALA A 65 7.22 13.12 4.13
N GLY A 66 7.40 11.81 4.29
CA GLY A 66 7.42 11.14 5.58
C GLY A 66 8.80 10.99 6.20
N ALA A 67 8.89 10.06 7.14
CA ALA A 67 10.15 9.73 7.81
C ALA A 67 11.19 9.23 6.80
N PRO A 68 12.44 9.69 6.91
CA PRO A 68 13.47 9.29 5.95
C PRO A 68 14.02 7.88 6.18
N LYS A 69 13.68 7.25 7.30
CA LYS A 69 14.15 5.92 7.70
C LYS A 69 13.21 5.30 8.73
N PRO A 70 13.32 3.97 8.96
CA PRO A 70 12.63 3.25 10.04
C PRO A 70 12.90 3.81 11.42
N LEU A 71 12.04 3.49 12.40
CA LEU A 71 12.14 3.98 13.79
C LEU A 71 13.48 3.62 14.44
N ALA A 72 13.90 2.36 14.30
CA ALA A 72 15.07 1.84 15.02
C ALA A 72 16.14 1.23 14.11
N ARG A 73 15.84 0.99 12.83
CA ARG A 73 16.73 0.25 11.91
C ARG A 73 17.30 1.15 10.82
N GLU A 74 18.32 0.65 10.14
CA GLU A 74 18.79 1.25 8.89
C GLU A 74 17.77 1.00 7.78
N LEU A 75 17.66 1.98 6.88
CA LEU A 75 16.76 1.85 5.73
C LEU A 75 17.26 0.76 4.77
N ILE A 76 16.35 -0.10 4.38
CA ILE A 76 16.51 -1.08 3.31
C ILE A 76 15.54 -0.68 2.19
N ILE A 77 16.00 -0.76 0.94
CA ILE A 77 15.18 -0.44 -0.24
C ILE A 77 15.07 -1.64 -1.17
N ALA A 78 14.01 -1.68 -1.99
CA ALA A 78 13.71 -2.75 -2.95
C ALA A 78 13.98 -2.32 -4.40
N ASP A 79 15.13 -1.67 -4.66
CA ASP A 79 15.53 -1.19 -5.98
C ASP A 79 15.65 -2.31 -7.02
N ASN A 80 15.96 -3.54 -6.59
CA ASN A 80 15.98 -4.72 -7.43
C ASN A 80 14.61 -5.14 -7.98
N VAL A 81 13.49 -4.65 -7.40
CA VAL A 81 12.13 -4.91 -7.85
C VAL A 81 11.60 -3.77 -8.71
N HIS A 82 11.80 -2.53 -8.23
CA HIS A 82 11.17 -1.34 -8.79
C HIS A 82 12.07 -0.52 -9.74
N GLY A 83 13.32 -0.96 -9.92
CA GLY A 83 14.29 -0.28 -10.77
C GLY A 83 14.91 0.96 -10.11
N GLU A 84 15.74 1.67 -10.87
CA GLU A 84 16.53 2.79 -10.34
C GLU A 84 15.66 3.97 -9.87
N SER A 85 14.60 4.31 -10.60
CA SER A 85 13.69 5.40 -10.24
C SER A 85 12.60 4.99 -9.26
N GLY A 86 12.35 3.70 -9.11
CA GLY A 86 11.19 3.12 -8.42
C GLY A 86 9.95 2.98 -9.31
N LEU A 87 9.94 3.62 -10.50
CA LEU A 87 8.88 3.56 -11.50
C LEU A 87 9.47 3.43 -12.92
N ASP A 88 10.47 2.57 -13.07
CA ASP A 88 11.05 2.32 -14.37
C ASP A 88 10.03 1.67 -15.32
N GLY A 89 10.12 2.00 -16.61
CA GLY A 89 9.22 1.54 -17.65
C GLY A 89 8.49 2.70 -18.35
N PRO A 90 7.46 3.32 -17.78
CA PRO A 90 6.73 4.40 -18.42
C PRO A 90 7.50 5.73 -18.41
N LYS A 91 7.24 6.54 -19.43
CA LYS A 91 7.68 7.94 -19.41
C LYS A 91 6.65 8.80 -18.67
N LEU A 92 6.90 9.03 -17.39
CA LEU A 92 6.07 9.89 -16.56
C LEU A 92 6.42 11.38 -16.74
N PRO A 93 5.46 12.30 -16.60
CA PRO A 93 5.73 13.73 -16.59
C PRO A 93 6.58 14.13 -15.38
N ASP A 94 7.29 15.26 -15.49
CA ASP A 94 7.91 15.86 -14.32
C ASP A 94 6.83 16.45 -13.39
N PRO A 95 7.08 16.54 -12.06
CA PRO A 95 6.11 17.11 -11.14
C PRO A 95 5.68 18.53 -11.53
N ALA A 96 4.36 18.75 -11.67
CA ALA A 96 3.79 20.06 -11.98
C ALA A 96 3.52 20.92 -10.74
N PHE A 97 3.69 20.38 -9.54
CA PHE A 97 3.48 21.07 -8.28
C PHE A 97 4.48 20.58 -7.23
N ALA A 98 4.67 21.39 -6.18
CA ALA A 98 5.57 21.06 -5.07
C ALA A 98 4.84 20.32 -3.95
N PRO A 99 5.56 19.50 -3.16
CA PRO A 99 4.99 18.94 -1.94
C PRO A 99 4.72 20.04 -0.90
N GLN A 100 3.90 19.71 0.09
CA GLN A 100 3.65 20.61 1.23
C GLN A 100 4.95 20.85 2.02
N ALA A 101 5.14 22.07 2.51
CA ALA A 101 6.27 22.43 3.36
C ALA A 101 6.09 21.93 4.82
N MET A 102 5.45 20.80 5.02
CA MET A 102 5.23 20.11 6.28
C MET A 102 5.50 18.61 6.13
N THR A 103 5.74 17.94 7.23
CA THR A 103 5.96 16.49 7.25
C THR A 103 4.67 15.72 7.01
N ALA A 104 4.79 14.44 6.62
CA ALA A 104 3.65 13.51 6.54
C ALA A 104 2.85 13.46 7.84
N LEU A 105 3.55 13.42 8.98
CA LEU A 105 2.95 13.44 10.31
C LEU A 105 2.03 14.66 10.51
N GLU A 106 2.54 15.86 10.20
CA GLU A 106 1.78 17.11 10.35
C GLU A 106 0.60 17.15 9.39
N LEU A 107 0.77 16.70 8.15
CA LEU A 107 -0.28 16.63 7.15
C LEU A 107 -1.40 15.68 7.56
N MET A 108 -1.06 14.45 7.97
CA MET A 108 -2.04 13.47 8.47
C MET A 108 -2.78 14.00 9.69
N ALA A 109 -2.06 14.55 10.68
CA ALA A 109 -2.68 15.11 11.90
C ALA A 109 -3.64 16.26 11.57
N ARG A 110 -3.29 17.13 10.60
CA ARG A 110 -4.17 18.19 10.12
C ARG A 110 -5.42 17.61 9.47
N CYS A 111 -5.29 16.67 8.54
CA CYS A 111 -6.42 16.06 7.87
C CYS A 111 -7.38 15.38 8.86
N LEU A 112 -6.86 14.67 9.86
CA LEU A 112 -7.65 14.02 10.89
C LEU A 112 -8.43 15.04 11.76
N ARG A 113 -7.80 16.18 12.11
CA ARG A 113 -8.48 17.25 12.89
C ARG A 113 -9.56 17.95 12.10
N GLU A 114 -9.32 18.21 10.83
CA GLU A 114 -10.23 18.96 9.94
C GLU A 114 -11.37 18.08 9.39
N SER A 115 -11.18 16.75 9.33
CA SER A 115 -12.21 15.86 8.82
C SER A 115 -13.44 15.82 9.76
N PRO A 116 -14.66 16.03 9.22
CA PRO A 116 -15.89 15.88 9.99
C PRO A 116 -16.19 14.43 10.34
N GLU A 117 -15.67 13.47 9.58
CA GLU A 117 -15.88 12.04 9.74
C GLU A 117 -14.53 11.35 10.06
N PRO A 118 -14.56 10.20 10.78
CA PRO A 118 -13.36 9.41 10.96
C PRO A 118 -12.77 8.97 9.61
N VAL A 119 -11.43 9.02 9.52
CA VAL A 119 -10.68 8.79 8.28
C VAL A 119 -10.10 7.38 8.25
N THR A 120 -10.12 6.72 7.11
CA THR A 120 -9.38 5.48 6.88
C THR A 120 -7.95 5.80 6.47
N LEU A 121 -6.97 5.22 7.16
CA LEU A 121 -5.57 5.26 6.76
C LEU A 121 -5.27 4.05 5.89
N VAL A 122 -4.60 4.27 4.77
CA VAL A 122 -4.26 3.22 3.81
C VAL A 122 -2.75 3.23 3.57
N PRO A 123 -1.96 2.63 4.49
CA PRO A 123 -0.53 2.46 4.26
C PRO A 123 -0.27 1.28 3.32
N THR A 124 0.49 1.54 2.26
CA THR A 124 0.96 0.54 1.30
C THR A 124 2.46 0.28 1.42
N GLY A 125 3.19 1.13 2.14
CA GLY A 125 4.59 0.97 2.49
C GLY A 125 4.84 0.65 3.97
N PRO A 126 6.10 0.74 4.43
CA PRO A 126 6.47 0.56 5.84
C PRO A 126 5.69 1.49 6.77
N LEU A 127 5.27 0.98 7.93
CA LEU A 127 4.30 1.62 8.84
C LEU A 127 4.88 2.76 9.69
N THR A 128 6.09 3.22 9.38
CA THR A 128 6.84 4.24 10.15
C THR A 128 6.03 5.52 10.39
N ASN A 129 5.41 6.08 9.33
CA ASN A 129 4.63 7.31 9.44
C ASN A 129 3.39 7.14 10.31
N ILE A 130 2.71 5.99 10.19
CA ILE A 130 1.52 5.68 10.97
C ILE A 130 1.87 5.51 12.46
N ALA A 131 2.97 4.80 12.76
CA ALA A 131 3.45 4.65 14.13
C ALA A 131 3.81 6.00 14.76
N LEU A 132 4.53 6.86 14.02
CA LEU A 132 4.88 8.21 14.46
C LEU A 132 3.62 9.07 14.72
N LEU A 133 2.61 8.99 13.85
CA LEU A 133 1.33 9.67 14.04
C LEU A 133 0.65 9.24 15.35
N LEU A 134 0.58 7.94 15.59
CA LEU A 134 -0.06 7.38 16.79
C LEU A 134 0.70 7.70 18.07
N ALA A 135 2.04 7.75 18.00
CA ALA A 135 2.88 8.12 19.13
C ALA A 135 2.81 9.60 19.47
N ALA A 136 2.87 10.47 18.45
CA ALA A 136 2.88 11.93 18.64
C ALA A 136 1.48 12.51 18.93
N HIS A 137 0.42 11.87 18.39
CA HIS A 137 -0.95 12.35 18.49
C HIS A 137 -1.94 11.25 18.93
N PRO A 138 -1.75 10.69 20.15
CA PRO A 138 -2.63 9.63 20.66
C PRO A 138 -4.10 10.08 20.76
N GLU A 139 -4.34 11.37 20.91
CA GLU A 139 -5.68 11.97 20.95
C GLU A 139 -6.45 11.83 19.62
N LEU A 140 -5.73 11.68 18.51
CA LEU A 140 -6.33 11.55 17.18
C LEU A 140 -6.78 10.12 16.85
N LYS A 141 -6.50 9.13 17.69
CA LYS A 141 -6.94 7.73 17.45
C LYS A 141 -8.45 7.62 17.21
N SER A 142 -9.26 8.39 17.93
CA SER A 142 -10.72 8.42 17.76
C SER A 142 -11.18 9.02 16.42
N LYS A 143 -10.28 9.69 15.70
CA LYS A 143 -10.50 10.23 14.36
C LYS A 143 -10.11 9.25 13.24
N ILE A 144 -9.55 8.10 13.58
CA ILE A 144 -9.17 7.05 12.63
C ILE A 144 -10.25 5.97 12.67
N ALA A 145 -10.93 5.76 11.55
CA ALA A 145 -11.98 4.74 11.43
C ALA A 145 -11.39 3.33 11.43
N ARG A 146 -10.33 3.15 10.68
CA ARG A 146 -9.58 1.89 10.51
C ARG A 146 -8.26 2.13 9.79
N ILE A 147 -7.41 1.12 9.78
CA ILE A 147 -6.20 1.05 8.97
C ILE A 147 -6.37 -0.13 8.00
N VAL A 148 -6.18 0.11 6.70
CA VAL A 148 -6.16 -0.93 5.67
C VAL A 148 -4.75 -0.95 5.09
N LEU A 149 -3.95 -1.90 5.52
CA LEU A 149 -2.52 -1.94 5.18
C LEU A 149 -2.19 -3.04 4.16
N MET A 150 -1.20 -2.77 3.31
CA MET A 150 -0.48 -3.81 2.60
C MET A 150 0.77 -4.17 3.40
N GLY A 151 0.88 -5.41 3.79
CA GLY A 151 2.04 -5.92 4.53
C GLY A 151 1.77 -7.20 5.28
N GLY A 152 2.84 -7.91 5.61
CA GLY A 152 2.80 -9.14 6.36
C GLY A 152 2.35 -10.37 5.58
N ALA A 153 2.32 -11.50 6.27
CA ALA A 153 1.87 -12.77 5.74
C ALA A 153 1.41 -13.67 6.90
N ALA A 154 0.38 -14.49 6.67
CA ALA A 154 0.05 -15.61 7.57
C ALA A 154 0.90 -16.85 7.25
N GLY A 155 1.48 -16.89 6.06
CA GLY A 155 2.37 -17.92 5.56
C GLY A 155 3.83 -17.47 5.47
N SER A 156 4.46 -17.70 4.32
CA SER A 156 5.85 -17.33 4.05
C SER A 156 6.01 -15.87 3.70
N GLY A 157 7.16 -15.27 4.05
CA GLY A 157 7.54 -13.95 3.61
C GLY A 157 8.04 -13.90 2.16
N ASN A 158 8.37 -12.70 1.70
CA ASN A 158 8.98 -12.44 0.37
C ASN A 158 10.36 -11.77 0.47
N TRP A 159 10.66 -11.11 1.59
CA TRP A 159 11.99 -10.51 1.81
C TRP A 159 12.93 -11.47 2.55
N THR A 160 12.41 -12.09 3.59
CA THR A 160 13.02 -13.27 4.21
C THR A 160 12.03 -14.43 4.16
N PRO A 161 12.43 -15.68 4.43
CA PRO A 161 11.46 -16.77 4.50
C PRO A 161 10.33 -16.56 5.52
N ALA A 162 10.54 -15.69 6.51
CA ALA A 162 9.61 -15.44 7.60
C ALA A 162 8.89 -14.08 7.50
N ALA A 163 9.44 -13.10 6.77
CA ALA A 163 8.96 -11.73 6.82
C ALA A 163 8.63 -11.17 5.43
N GLU A 164 7.51 -10.47 5.36
CA GLU A 164 7.14 -9.61 4.23
C GLU A 164 7.91 -8.29 4.33
N PHE A 165 8.20 -7.67 3.17
CA PHE A 165 9.11 -6.52 3.04
C PHE A 165 8.69 -5.31 3.88
N ASN A 166 7.45 -4.84 3.79
CA ASN A 166 7.00 -3.64 4.51
C ASN A 166 7.14 -3.79 6.03
N ILE A 167 6.77 -4.96 6.55
CA ILE A 167 6.92 -5.26 7.97
C ILE A 167 8.40 -5.45 8.35
N TYR A 168 9.20 -6.06 7.47
CA TYR A 168 10.62 -6.27 7.71
C TYR A 168 11.41 -4.97 7.79
N VAL A 169 11.04 -3.97 6.98
CA VAL A 169 11.70 -2.65 6.98
C VAL A 169 11.56 -1.94 8.33
N ASP A 170 10.37 -1.96 8.94
CA ASP A 170 10.13 -1.34 10.26
C ASP A 170 9.21 -2.19 11.14
N PRO A 171 9.71 -3.31 11.70
CA PRO A 171 8.90 -4.16 12.57
C PRO A 171 8.44 -3.47 13.85
N GLU A 172 9.23 -2.54 14.38
CA GLU A 172 8.91 -1.77 15.57
C GLU A 172 7.70 -0.86 15.31
N ALA A 173 7.64 -0.22 14.15
CA ALA A 173 6.46 0.56 13.74
C ALA A 173 5.25 -0.34 13.54
N ALA A 174 5.43 -1.49 12.90
CA ALA A 174 4.35 -2.46 12.71
C ALA A 174 3.79 -2.95 14.05
N ASP A 175 4.65 -3.29 15.02
CA ASP A 175 4.20 -3.69 16.36
C ASP A 175 3.38 -2.60 17.05
N MET A 176 3.80 -1.34 16.96
CA MET A 176 3.04 -0.21 17.49
C MET A 176 1.67 -0.09 16.84
N VAL A 177 1.58 -0.26 15.52
CA VAL A 177 0.32 -0.14 14.78
C VAL A 177 -0.63 -1.29 15.12
N PHE A 178 -0.16 -2.54 15.10
CA PHE A 178 -0.98 -3.71 15.42
C PHE A 178 -1.46 -3.75 16.88
N ASN A 179 -0.74 -3.10 17.79
CA ASN A 179 -1.13 -2.95 19.19
C ASN A 179 -1.89 -1.62 19.47
N SER A 180 -2.21 -0.83 18.45
CA SER A 180 -2.87 0.47 18.61
C SER A 180 -4.31 0.39 19.14
N GLY A 181 -5.00 -0.73 18.90
CA GLY A 181 -6.42 -0.90 19.19
C GLY A 181 -7.35 -0.26 18.14
N ILE A 182 -6.81 0.25 17.03
CA ILE A 182 -7.57 0.69 15.87
C ILE A 182 -7.92 -0.55 15.04
N PRO A 183 -9.15 -0.67 14.47
CA PRO A 183 -9.48 -1.77 13.57
C PRO A 183 -8.49 -1.85 12.38
N ILE A 184 -7.91 -3.02 12.15
CA ILE A 184 -6.94 -3.25 11.05
C ILE A 184 -7.53 -4.26 10.06
N THR A 185 -7.36 -3.96 8.76
CA THR A 185 -7.45 -4.96 7.70
C THR A 185 -6.05 -5.15 7.11
N MET A 186 -5.56 -6.36 7.14
CA MET A 186 -4.24 -6.75 6.66
C MET A 186 -4.37 -7.43 5.29
N CYS A 187 -3.93 -6.73 4.23
CA CYS A 187 -3.74 -7.30 2.90
C CYS A 187 -2.32 -7.88 2.82
N GLY A 188 -2.11 -9.05 3.42
CA GLY A 188 -0.84 -9.74 3.43
C GLY A 188 -0.57 -10.52 2.15
N LEU A 189 0.61 -11.17 2.07
CA LEU A 189 1.03 -11.92 0.88
C LEU A 189 0.07 -13.07 0.53
N ASP A 190 -0.63 -13.62 1.53
CA ASP A 190 -1.58 -14.72 1.28
C ASP A 190 -2.69 -14.34 0.31
N VAL A 191 -3.17 -13.10 0.36
CA VAL A 191 -4.17 -12.58 -0.57
C VAL A 191 -3.53 -11.90 -1.77
N THR A 192 -2.45 -11.14 -1.58
CA THR A 192 -1.88 -10.33 -2.67
C THR A 192 -1.18 -11.18 -3.72
N HIS A 193 -0.66 -12.35 -3.36
CA HIS A 193 -0.11 -13.32 -4.31
C HIS A 193 -1.20 -13.94 -5.20
N GLU A 194 -2.48 -13.87 -4.84
CA GLU A 194 -3.59 -14.27 -5.71
C GLU A 194 -3.97 -13.17 -6.71
N ALA A 195 -3.63 -11.91 -6.42
CA ALA A 195 -3.92 -10.75 -7.27
C ALA A 195 -2.98 -10.63 -8.48
N GLN A 196 -2.67 -11.76 -9.15
CA GLN A 196 -1.75 -11.79 -10.28
C GLN A 196 -2.35 -11.20 -11.54
N VAL A 197 -1.66 -10.25 -12.15
CA VAL A 197 -1.96 -9.73 -13.49
C VAL A 197 -1.24 -10.57 -14.51
N MET A 198 -2.00 -11.17 -15.45
CA MET A 198 -1.48 -11.99 -16.53
C MET A 198 -1.23 -11.16 -17.78
N ASP A 199 -0.49 -11.70 -18.77
CA ASP A 199 -0.25 -11.03 -20.04
C ASP A 199 -1.56 -10.60 -20.74
N GLU A 200 -2.60 -11.43 -20.69
CA GLU A 200 -3.91 -11.11 -21.24
C GLU A 200 -4.61 -9.94 -20.54
N ASP A 201 -4.38 -9.76 -19.25
CA ASP A 201 -4.94 -8.64 -18.48
C ASP A 201 -4.21 -7.34 -18.85
N ILE A 202 -2.89 -7.41 -19.06
CA ILE A 202 -2.09 -6.27 -19.54
C ILE A 202 -2.57 -5.81 -20.91
N GLU A 203 -2.89 -6.75 -21.81
CA GLU A 203 -3.44 -6.41 -23.11
C GLU A 203 -4.85 -5.77 -23.01
N ARG A 204 -5.69 -6.18 -22.05
CA ARG A 204 -6.95 -5.50 -21.77
C ARG A 204 -6.74 -4.05 -21.33
N VAL A 205 -5.76 -3.80 -20.44
CA VAL A 205 -5.38 -2.44 -20.03
C VAL A 205 -4.83 -1.65 -21.21
N ARG A 206 -3.96 -2.24 -22.04
CA ARG A 206 -3.34 -1.62 -23.22
C ARG A 206 -4.35 -1.23 -24.29
N ALA A 207 -5.47 -1.93 -24.38
CA ALA A 207 -6.56 -1.61 -25.30
C ALA A 207 -7.29 -0.29 -24.93
N ILE A 208 -7.14 0.18 -23.70
CA ILE A 208 -7.69 1.49 -23.24
C ILE A 208 -6.73 2.58 -23.71
N THR A 209 -7.20 3.53 -24.51
CA THR A 209 -6.34 4.47 -25.23
C THR A 209 -5.94 5.73 -24.45
N ASN A 210 -6.51 5.95 -23.24
CA ASN A 210 -6.15 7.12 -22.44
C ASN A 210 -4.72 7.02 -21.87
N PRO A 211 -4.05 8.16 -21.61
CA PRO A 211 -2.65 8.19 -21.17
C PRO A 211 -2.39 7.45 -19.83
N VAL A 212 -3.38 7.40 -18.95
CA VAL A 212 -3.24 6.74 -17.64
C VAL A 212 -3.18 5.23 -17.81
N ALA A 213 -4.11 4.66 -18.60
CA ALA A 213 -4.10 3.22 -18.89
C ALA A 213 -2.82 2.79 -19.64
N GLN A 214 -2.31 3.62 -20.58
CA GLN A 214 -1.05 3.35 -21.25
C GLN A 214 0.15 3.38 -20.28
N CYS A 215 0.12 4.28 -19.30
CA CYS A 215 1.10 4.30 -18.24
C CYS A 215 1.02 3.03 -17.38
N VAL A 216 -0.18 2.62 -16.96
CA VAL A 216 -0.40 1.39 -16.17
C VAL A 216 0.09 0.16 -16.93
N ALA A 217 -0.22 0.02 -18.23
CA ALA A 217 0.30 -1.08 -19.04
C ALA A 217 1.83 -1.13 -19.04
N SER A 218 2.49 0.04 -19.16
CA SER A 218 3.96 0.12 -19.15
C SER A 218 4.56 -0.18 -17.76
N LEU A 219 3.88 0.21 -16.68
CA LEU A 219 4.27 -0.17 -15.31
C LEU A 219 4.19 -1.69 -15.14
N LEU A 220 3.09 -2.30 -15.61
CA LEU A 220 2.88 -3.75 -15.52
C LEU A 220 3.91 -4.53 -16.34
N ASP A 221 4.24 -4.06 -17.55
CA ASP A 221 5.29 -4.68 -18.38
C ASP A 221 6.62 -4.76 -17.64
N PHE A 222 7.03 -3.66 -16.99
CA PHE A 222 8.28 -3.63 -16.22
C PHE A 222 8.19 -4.51 -14.98
N PHE A 223 7.09 -4.42 -14.23
CA PHE A 223 6.88 -5.18 -13.00
C PHE A 223 6.86 -6.69 -13.24
N MET A 224 6.38 -7.13 -14.41
CA MET A 224 6.43 -8.53 -14.84
C MET A 224 7.84 -9.07 -14.96
N ILE A 225 8.87 -8.25 -15.27
CA ILE A 225 10.25 -8.71 -15.47
C ILE A 225 10.77 -9.43 -14.22
N TYR A 226 10.57 -8.82 -13.05
CA TYR A 226 10.99 -9.40 -11.77
C TYR A 226 10.21 -10.66 -11.42
N HIS A 227 8.90 -10.64 -11.65
CA HIS A 227 7.99 -11.72 -11.22
C HIS A 227 8.01 -12.94 -12.14
N ARG A 228 8.56 -12.82 -13.34
CA ARG A 228 8.81 -13.97 -14.24
C ARG A 228 10.00 -14.85 -13.83
N ASP A 229 10.76 -14.49 -12.80
CA ASP A 229 11.79 -15.37 -12.25
C ASP A 229 11.15 -16.67 -11.74
N PRO A 230 11.54 -17.84 -12.27
CA PRO A 230 10.92 -19.13 -11.89
C PRO A 230 10.95 -19.45 -10.40
N LYS A 231 11.84 -18.82 -9.64
CA LYS A 231 11.92 -19.02 -8.18
C LYS A 231 10.61 -18.61 -7.45
N TRP A 232 9.84 -17.69 -8.02
CA TRP A 232 8.59 -17.23 -7.42
C TRP A 232 7.41 -18.16 -7.70
N GLY A 233 7.44 -18.88 -8.83
CA GLY A 233 6.35 -19.76 -9.26
C GLY A 233 5.07 -19.02 -9.64
N PHE A 234 5.13 -17.71 -9.90
CA PHE A 234 3.97 -16.93 -10.34
C PHE A 234 3.71 -17.12 -11.84
N ALA A 235 2.44 -17.14 -12.21
CA ALA A 235 2.01 -17.10 -13.60
C ALA A 235 1.93 -15.66 -14.13
N GLY A 236 1.68 -14.68 -13.25
CA GLY A 236 1.61 -13.25 -13.51
C GLY A 236 2.27 -12.42 -12.40
N ALA A 237 2.26 -11.10 -12.53
CA ALA A 237 2.78 -10.21 -11.49
C ALA A 237 1.73 -9.96 -10.39
N PRO A 238 1.98 -10.29 -9.11
CA PRO A 238 1.09 -9.96 -8.03
C PRO A 238 0.99 -8.44 -7.84
N LEU A 239 -0.21 -7.90 -7.82
CA LEU A 239 -0.46 -6.51 -7.47
C LEU A 239 -0.79 -6.43 -5.96
N HIS A 240 0.20 -6.05 -5.17
CA HIS A 240 0.06 -6.05 -3.72
C HIS A 240 -0.84 -4.90 -3.24
N ASP A 241 -0.45 -3.67 -3.49
CA ASP A 241 -1.06 -2.46 -2.93
C ASP A 241 -2.48 -2.18 -3.42
N PRO A 242 -2.81 -2.44 -4.70
CA PRO A 242 -4.18 -2.28 -5.19
C PRO A 242 -5.20 -3.13 -4.43
N CYS A 243 -4.79 -4.21 -3.74
CA CYS A 243 -5.68 -5.01 -2.90
C CYS A 243 -6.30 -4.19 -1.76
N THR A 244 -5.57 -3.21 -1.21
CA THR A 244 -6.07 -2.33 -0.14
C THR A 244 -7.23 -1.47 -0.62
N ILE A 245 -7.08 -0.92 -1.80
CA ILE A 245 -8.10 -0.05 -2.42
C ILE A 245 -9.28 -0.89 -2.91
N ALA A 246 -9.00 -2.03 -3.56
CA ALA A 246 -10.05 -2.94 -4.03
C ALA A 246 -10.92 -3.46 -2.88
N TRP A 247 -10.31 -3.78 -1.70
CA TRP A 247 -11.06 -4.18 -0.52
C TRP A 247 -11.99 -3.05 0.01
N LEU A 248 -11.57 -1.81 -0.07
CA LEU A 248 -12.43 -0.67 0.32
C LEU A 248 -13.58 -0.47 -0.65
N LEU A 249 -13.43 -0.81 -1.92
CA LEU A 249 -14.42 -0.63 -2.97
C LEU A 249 -15.39 -1.81 -3.11
N ALA A 250 -14.88 -3.03 -2.97
CA ALA A 250 -15.59 -4.29 -3.23
C ALA A 250 -15.10 -5.37 -2.23
N PRO A 251 -15.41 -5.24 -0.94
CA PRO A 251 -14.96 -6.20 0.07
C PRO A 251 -15.48 -7.63 -0.18
N GLU A 252 -16.54 -7.78 -0.93
CA GLU A 252 -17.11 -9.09 -1.33
C GLU A 252 -16.18 -9.89 -2.25
N LEU A 253 -15.19 -9.26 -2.88
CA LEU A 253 -14.16 -9.96 -3.66
C LEU A 253 -13.14 -10.68 -2.78
N PHE A 254 -13.14 -10.42 -1.48
CA PHE A 254 -12.12 -10.90 -0.57
C PHE A 254 -12.68 -11.85 0.47
N HIS A 255 -11.83 -12.79 0.88
CA HIS A 255 -12.10 -13.67 2.00
C HIS A 255 -11.05 -13.43 3.10
N GLY A 256 -11.49 -13.27 4.34
CA GLY A 256 -10.62 -13.01 5.48
C GLY A 256 -11.13 -13.59 6.78
N VAL A 257 -10.26 -13.61 7.79
CA VAL A 257 -10.55 -14.12 9.14
C VAL A 257 -10.01 -13.14 10.17
N GLU A 258 -10.81 -12.85 11.19
CA GLU A 258 -10.36 -12.08 12.35
C GLU A 258 -9.36 -12.91 13.16
N CYS A 259 -8.14 -12.39 13.27
CA CYS A 259 -7.04 -13.07 13.96
C CYS A 259 -6.32 -12.14 14.94
N ARG A 260 -5.65 -12.73 15.92
CA ARG A 260 -4.57 -12.03 16.62
C ARG A 260 -3.34 -12.06 15.72
N VAL A 261 -2.74 -10.88 15.52
CA VAL A 261 -1.44 -10.72 14.83
C VAL A 261 -0.49 -10.04 15.80
N ASP A 262 0.60 -10.69 16.12
CA ASP A 262 1.73 -10.13 16.86
C ASP A 262 2.93 -9.98 15.89
N ILE A 263 3.77 -8.97 16.10
CA ILE A 263 4.94 -8.72 15.25
C ILE A 263 6.20 -9.21 15.97
N GLU A 264 6.98 -10.02 15.29
CA GLU A 264 8.28 -10.46 15.80
C GLU A 264 9.37 -9.40 15.51
N THR A 265 9.89 -8.77 16.56
CA THR A 265 10.84 -7.65 16.44
C THR A 265 12.29 -8.02 16.78
N GLN A 266 12.55 -9.18 17.40
CA GLN A 266 13.87 -9.51 17.98
C GLN A 266 14.51 -10.79 17.44
N GLY A 267 13.74 -11.70 16.88
CA GLY A 267 14.22 -13.01 16.43
C GLY A 267 15.28 -12.91 15.34
N ALA A 268 16.40 -13.62 15.49
CA ALA A 268 17.50 -13.59 14.51
C ALA A 268 17.08 -14.07 13.10
N HIS A 269 16.05 -14.89 13.00
CA HIS A 269 15.55 -15.45 11.73
C HIS A 269 14.10 -15.07 11.43
N THR A 270 13.40 -14.50 12.40
CA THR A 270 11.95 -14.23 12.31
C THR A 270 11.59 -12.76 12.50
N SER A 271 12.58 -11.90 12.68
CA SER A 271 12.35 -10.46 12.78
C SER A 271 11.57 -9.96 11.56
N GLY A 272 10.49 -9.20 11.81
CA GLY A 272 9.54 -8.74 10.79
C GLY A 272 8.45 -9.76 10.45
N MET A 273 8.42 -10.94 11.07
CA MET A 273 7.34 -11.89 10.87
C MET A 273 6.05 -11.38 11.52
N THR A 274 4.96 -11.46 10.79
CA THR A 274 3.61 -11.35 11.33
C THR A 274 3.16 -12.71 11.85
N VAL A 275 3.07 -12.85 13.18
CA VAL A 275 2.66 -14.08 13.84
C VAL A 275 1.14 -14.11 13.93
N VAL A 276 0.51 -14.73 12.94
CA VAL A 276 -0.96 -14.77 12.79
C VAL A 276 -1.52 -15.99 13.53
N ASP A 277 -2.28 -15.75 14.60
CA ASP A 277 -2.91 -16.79 15.41
C ASP A 277 -4.28 -17.21 14.82
N ARG A 278 -4.25 -18.00 13.75
CA ARG A 278 -5.46 -18.46 13.04
C ARG A 278 -6.32 -19.42 13.87
N TYR A 279 -5.75 -20.05 14.87
CA TYR A 279 -6.40 -21.08 15.68
C TYR A 279 -6.71 -20.64 17.11
N CYS A 280 -6.52 -19.35 17.41
CA CYS A 280 -6.74 -18.76 18.74
C CYS A 280 -5.93 -19.46 19.85
N LEU A 281 -4.70 -19.92 19.54
CA LEU A 281 -3.84 -20.67 20.48
C LEU A 281 -3.32 -19.81 21.62
N THR A 282 -3.13 -18.51 21.36
CA THR A 282 -2.62 -17.55 22.36
C THR A 282 -3.69 -17.13 23.38
N GLY A 283 -4.97 -17.31 23.04
CA GLY A 283 -6.09 -16.80 23.84
C GLY A 283 -6.22 -15.28 23.86
N LYS A 284 -5.38 -14.55 23.11
CA LYS A 284 -5.48 -13.10 22.95
C LYS A 284 -6.66 -12.75 22.02
N PRO A 285 -7.33 -11.59 22.23
CA PRO A 285 -8.38 -11.13 21.31
C PRO A 285 -7.79 -10.82 19.93
N ALA A 286 -8.58 -11.03 18.88
CA ALA A 286 -8.24 -10.61 17.52
C ALA A 286 -7.99 -9.10 17.47
N ASN A 287 -7.05 -8.66 16.66
CA ASN A 287 -6.71 -7.25 16.42
C ASN A 287 -6.69 -6.88 14.94
N ALA A 288 -6.85 -7.86 14.04
CA ALA A 288 -6.87 -7.60 12.60
C ALA A 288 -7.78 -8.58 11.87
N LEU A 289 -8.46 -8.08 10.83
CA LEU A 289 -9.00 -8.90 9.76
C LEU A 289 -7.86 -9.24 8.79
N VAL A 290 -7.47 -10.49 8.74
CA VAL A 290 -6.40 -10.99 7.86
C VAL A 290 -7.05 -11.53 6.59
N LEU A 291 -6.77 -10.92 5.44
CA LEU A 291 -7.28 -11.37 4.14
C LEU A 291 -6.46 -12.57 3.64
N LEU A 292 -7.15 -13.61 3.18
CA LEU A 292 -6.55 -14.91 2.85
C LEU A 292 -6.94 -15.41 1.46
N GLY A 293 -7.82 -14.74 0.76
CA GLY A 293 -8.28 -15.16 -0.56
C GLY A 293 -8.94 -14.02 -1.34
N LEU A 294 -8.96 -14.14 -2.66
CA LEU A 294 -9.41 -13.13 -3.60
C LEU A 294 -10.16 -13.77 -4.78
N ASP A 295 -11.28 -13.15 -5.16
CA ASP A 295 -11.86 -13.34 -6.51
C ASP A 295 -11.00 -12.56 -7.52
N ARG A 296 -9.96 -13.21 -8.06
CA ARG A 296 -9.03 -12.58 -9.02
C ARG A 296 -9.75 -12.01 -10.27
N PRO A 297 -10.64 -12.75 -10.96
CA PRO A 297 -11.38 -12.19 -12.08
C PRO A 297 -12.11 -10.89 -11.74
N GLY A 298 -12.84 -10.86 -10.63
CA GLY A 298 -13.53 -9.67 -10.16
C GLY A 298 -12.58 -8.51 -9.84
N PHE A 299 -11.43 -8.78 -9.23
CA PHE A 299 -10.40 -7.80 -8.96
C PHE A 299 -9.82 -7.17 -10.24
N ILE A 300 -9.49 -7.98 -11.24
CA ILE A 300 -8.99 -7.49 -12.54
C ILE A 300 -10.07 -6.69 -13.27
N ASP A 301 -11.31 -7.14 -13.26
CA ASP A 301 -12.42 -6.42 -13.88
C ASP A 301 -12.66 -5.06 -13.21
N LEU A 302 -12.55 -4.99 -11.89
CA LEU A 302 -12.59 -3.72 -11.14
C LEU A 302 -11.48 -2.78 -11.62
N LEU A 303 -10.23 -3.25 -11.65
CA LEU A 303 -9.07 -2.45 -12.07
C LEU A 303 -9.26 -1.91 -13.50
N VAL A 304 -9.55 -2.79 -14.46
CA VAL A 304 -9.72 -2.42 -15.87
C VAL A 304 -10.88 -1.44 -16.05
N THR A 305 -12.00 -1.67 -15.35
CA THR A 305 -13.19 -0.78 -15.43
C THR A 305 -12.86 0.62 -14.91
N ARG A 306 -12.11 0.73 -13.81
CA ARG A 306 -11.74 2.04 -13.22
C ARG A 306 -10.79 2.84 -14.10
N LEU A 307 -9.96 2.20 -14.92
CA LEU A 307 -9.08 2.92 -15.84
C LEU A 307 -9.84 3.71 -16.91
N HIS A 308 -11.08 3.35 -17.24
CA HIS A 308 -11.95 4.12 -18.12
C HIS A 308 -12.45 5.46 -17.52
N ALA A 309 -12.25 5.68 -16.23
CA ALA A 309 -12.58 6.99 -15.62
C ALA A 309 -11.70 8.14 -16.14
N PHE A 310 -10.64 7.82 -16.88
CA PHE A 310 -9.71 8.80 -17.46
C PHE A 310 -9.87 9.00 -18.98
N ASP A 311 -10.95 8.46 -19.57
CA ASP A 311 -11.28 8.62 -20.99
C ASP A 311 -11.71 10.05 -21.35
#